data_d4f50041aa03b687bafdb11545aed4bc
#
_entry.id   d4f50041aa03b687bafdb11545aed4bc
#
_cell.length_a   1.000
_cell.length_b   1.000
_cell.length_c   1.000
_cell.angle_alpha   90.00
_cell.angle_beta   90.00
_cell.angle_gamma   90.00
#
_symmetry.space_group_name_H-M   'P 1'
#
loop_
_entity.id
_entity.type
_entity.pdbx_description
1 polymer ?
#
loop_
_entity_poly.entity_id
_entity_poly.type
_entity_poly.pdbx_seq_one_letter_code
_entity_poly.pdbx_strand_id
1 'polypeptide(L)'
;MNRKEFYNIVKTEGLNKYNIGDSFEIPKVANVVGCINNNGWVVYETDERGAYHVISKHLSEEEGLEALLLELRNKKKKETIMKKLRK
;
A
#
# COMPACT_ATOMS: atom_id res chain seq x y z
N MET A 1 -5.18 -14.17 1.81
CA MET A 1 -5.48 -13.46 3.09
C MET A 1 -6.69 -12.54 2.92
N ASN A 2 -7.43 -12.28 3.98
CA ASN A 2 -8.51 -11.31 3.97
C ASN A 2 -8.01 -9.97 4.55
N ARG A 3 -8.86 -8.94 4.56
CA ARG A 3 -8.48 -7.61 5.05
C ARG A 3 -8.08 -7.62 6.52
N LYS A 4 -8.74 -8.41 7.33
CA LYS A 4 -8.43 -8.51 8.75
C LYS A 4 -7.02 -9.08 8.97
N GLU A 5 -6.68 -10.13 8.24
CA GLU A 5 -5.34 -10.72 8.28
C GLU A 5 -4.30 -9.73 7.77
N PHE A 6 -4.61 -9.02 6.70
CA PHE A 6 -3.75 -7.99 6.15
C PHE A 6 -3.40 -6.92 7.20
N TYR A 7 -4.39 -6.37 7.89
CA TYR A 7 -4.15 -5.35 8.91
C TYR A 7 -3.39 -5.91 10.12
N ASN A 8 -3.60 -7.17 10.47
CA ASN A 8 -2.83 -7.82 11.54
C ASN A 8 -1.35 -7.93 11.16
N ILE A 9 -1.05 -8.30 9.92
CA ILE A 9 0.32 -8.40 9.41
C ILE A 9 0.96 -6.99 9.38
N VAL A 10 0.24 -6.00 8.88
CA VAL A 10 0.69 -4.62 8.82
C VAL A 10 1.08 -4.12 10.20
N LYS A 11 0.26 -4.39 11.20
CA LYS A 11 0.53 -4.00 12.58
C LYS A 11 1.74 -4.74 13.15
N THR A 12 1.81 -6.05 12.93
CA THR A 12 2.88 -6.89 13.43
C THR A 12 4.25 -6.49 12.85
N GLU A 13 4.28 -6.14 11.57
CA GLU A 13 5.51 -5.74 10.88
C GLU A 13 5.85 -4.25 11.02
N GLY A 14 5.02 -3.48 11.72
CA GLY A 14 5.24 -2.05 11.88
C GLY A 14 5.01 -1.25 10.61
N LEU A 15 4.19 -1.76 9.69
CA LEU A 15 3.88 -1.08 8.42
C LEU A 15 2.73 -0.08 8.57
N ASN A 16 2.07 -0.04 9.72
CA ASN A 16 0.97 0.87 10.00
C ASN A 16 1.41 2.33 10.15
N LYS A 17 2.70 2.61 10.11
CA LYS A 17 3.23 3.98 10.04
C LYS A 17 3.00 4.62 8.67
N TYR A 18 2.74 3.83 7.64
CA TYR A 18 2.42 4.34 6.31
C TYR A 18 0.93 4.62 6.21
N ASN A 19 0.57 5.60 5.37
CA ASN A 19 -0.83 5.94 5.13
C ASN A 19 -1.43 4.92 4.17
N ILE A 20 -2.33 4.10 4.67
CA ILE A 20 -3.03 3.09 3.88
C ILE A 20 -4.45 3.59 3.63
N GLY A 21 -4.81 3.71 2.35
CA GLY A 21 -6.14 4.13 1.95
C GLY A 21 -7.19 3.06 2.26
N ASP A 22 -8.44 3.49 2.43
CA ASP A 22 -9.52 2.55 2.65
C ASP A 22 -9.90 1.82 1.35
N SER A 23 -10.91 0.98 1.41
CA SER A 23 -11.32 0.13 0.28
C SER A 23 -12.38 0.75 -0.63
N PHE A 24 -12.81 1.98 -0.36
CA PHE A 24 -13.96 2.58 -1.05
C PHE A 24 -13.58 3.56 -2.14
N GLU A 25 -12.58 4.38 -1.91
CA GLU A 25 -12.19 5.40 -2.88
C GLU A 25 -10.71 5.73 -2.77
N ILE A 26 -10.17 6.32 -3.83
CA ILE A 26 -8.79 6.82 -3.84
C ILE A 26 -8.80 8.23 -3.23
N PRO A 27 -8.14 8.44 -2.09
CA PRO A 27 -8.12 9.76 -1.46
C PRO A 27 -7.27 10.75 -2.28
N LYS A 28 -7.64 12.02 -2.22
CA LYS A 28 -6.87 13.10 -2.86
C LYS A 28 -5.83 13.66 -1.89
N VAL A 29 -5.14 12.76 -1.22
CA VAL A 29 -4.13 13.09 -0.20
C VAL A 29 -2.80 12.50 -0.63
N ALA A 30 -1.71 13.21 -0.34
CA ALA A 30 -0.37 12.79 -0.72
C ALA A 30 0.11 11.56 0.04
N ASN A 31 0.92 10.75 -0.62
CA ASN A 31 1.67 9.64 -0.02
C ASN A 31 0.79 8.56 0.64
N VAL A 32 -0.30 8.21 -0.03
CA VAL A 32 -1.21 7.13 0.39
C VAL A 32 -1.04 5.94 -0.56
N VAL A 33 -1.04 4.73 -0.02
CA VAL A 33 -1.11 3.49 -0.80
C VAL A 33 -2.35 2.72 -0.39
N GLY A 34 -2.96 2.01 -1.32
CA GLY A 34 -4.16 1.24 -1.02
C GLY A 34 -4.54 0.27 -2.12
N CYS A 35 -5.58 -0.48 -1.85
CA CYS A 35 -6.16 -1.45 -2.78
C CYS A 35 -7.68 -1.26 -2.80
N ILE A 36 -8.21 -0.96 -3.97
CA ILE A 36 -9.66 -0.74 -4.15
C ILE A 36 -10.19 -1.62 -5.28
N ASN A 37 -11.50 -1.85 -5.26
CA ASN A 37 -12.18 -2.52 -6.34
C ASN A 37 -12.71 -1.49 -7.35
N ASN A 38 -12.10 -1.47 -8.53
CA ASN A 38 -12.48 -0.58 -9.63
C ASN A 38 -12.30 -1.36 -10.95
N ASN A 39 -13.32 -2.14 -11.33
CA ASN A 39 -13.27 -3.08 -12.46
C ASN A 39 -12.09 -4.06 -12.31
N GLY A 40 -11.89 -4.56 -11.12
CA GLY A 40 -10.75 -5.37 -10.70
C GLY A 40 -10.13 -4.76 -9.45
N TRP A 41 -9.29 -5.51 -8.78
CA TRP A 41 -8.63 -5.04 -7.57
C TRP A 41 -7.36 -4.27 -7.94
N VAL A 42 -7.39 -2.97 -7.73
CA VAL A 42 -6.34 -2.05 -8.13
C VAL A 42 -5.52 -1.64 -6.92
N VAL A 43 -4.21 -1.89 -6.99
CA VAL A 43 -3.25 -1.37 -6.02
C VAL A 43 -2.74 -0.04 -6.55
N TYR A 44 -2.84 1.01 -5.75
CA TYR A 44 -2.49 2.36 -6.16
C TYR A 44 -1.61 3.05 -5.11
N GLU A 45 -0.97 4.12 -5.53
CA GLU A 45 -0.31 5.05 -4.62
C GLU A 45 -0.60 6.47 -5.07
N THR A 46 -0.58 7.41 -4.13
CA THR A 46 -0.67 8.83 -4.45
C THR A 46 0.71 9.48 -4.30
N ASP A 47 0.98 10.47 -5.18
CA ASP A 47 2.24 11.20 -5.13
C ASP A 47 2.17 12.40 -4.17
N GLU A 48 3.18 13.26 -4.20
CA GLU A 48 3.27 14.44 -3.35
C GLU A 48 2.13 15.43 -3.57
N ARG A 49 1.48 15.38 -4.74
CA ARG A 49 0.37 16.27 -5.11
C ARG A 49 -0.99 15.63 -4.89
N GLY A 50 -1.02 14.40 -4.40
CA GLY A 50 -2.26 13.65 -4.21
C GLY A 50 -2.80 13.00 -5.48
N ALA A 51 -2.07 13.05 -6.60
CA ALA A 51 -2.45 12.35 -7.82
C ALA A 51 -2.14 10.87 -7.68
N TYR A 52 -3.08 10.01 -8.08
CA TYR A 52 -2.87 8.57 -7.94
C TYR A 52 -2.22 7.95 -9.16
N HIS A 53 -1.47 6.88 -8.90
CA HIS A 53 -0.85 6.06 -9.94
C HIS A 53 -1.17 4.60 -9.64
N VAL A 54 -1.60 3.86 -10.65
CA VAL A 54 -1.87 2.44 -10.51
C VAL A 54 -0.55 1.68 -10.53
N ILE A 55 -0.30 0.91 -9.48
CA ILE A 55 0.89 0.05 -9.36
C ILE A 55 0.63 -1.28 -10.05
N SER A 56 -0.52 -1.91 -9.74
CA SER A 56 -0.87 -3.21 -10.29
C SER A 56 -2.37 -3.43 -10.22
N LYS A 57 -2.85 -4.40 -10.99
CA LYS A 57 -4.28 -4.74 -11.06
C LYS A 57 -4.42 -6.25 -10.93
N HIS A 58 -5.39 -6.70 -10.14
CA HIS A 58 -5.57 -8.09 -9.79
C HIS A 58 -7.02 -8.52 -9.93
N LEU A 59 -7.26 -9.82 -10.05
CA LEU A 59 -8.60 -10.39 -10.22
C LEU A 59 -9.34 -10.57 -8.91
N SER A 60 -8.63 -10.66 -7.78
CA SER A 60 -9.24 -10.87 -6.48
C SER A 60 -8.67 -9.91 -5.43
N GLU A 61 -9.45 -9.69 -4.37
CA GLU A 61 -9.00 -8.90 -3.22
C GLU A 61 -7.78 -9.52 -2.57
N GLU A 62 -7.76 -10.84 -2.45
CA GLU A 62 -6.65 -11.55 -1.86
C GLU A 62 -5.33 -11.27 -2.57
N GLU A 63 -5.32 -11.35 -3.90
CA GLU A 63 -4.14 -11.02 -4.69
C GLU A 63 -3.76 -9.54 -4.56
N GLY A 64 -4.76 -8.66 -4.55
CA GLY A 64 -4.54 -7.22 -4.39
C GLY A 64 -3.93 -6.89 -3.03
N LEU A 65 -4.41 -7.49 -1.97
CA LEU A 65 -3.88 -7.28 -0.63
C LEU A 65 -2.45 -7.81 -0.48
N GLU A 66 -2.13 -8.93 -1.12
CA GLU A 66 -0.76 -9.46 -1.15
C GLU A 66 0.18 -8.51 -1.87
N ALA A 67 -0.25 -7.96 -2.99
CA ALA A 67 0.54 -6.97 -3.74
C ALA A 67 0.72 -5.69 -2.94
N LEU A 68 -0.31 -5.22 -2.25
CA LEU A 68 -0.24 -4.05 -1.39
C LEU A 68 0.74 -4.28 -0.23
N LEU A 69 0.69 -5.45 0.39
CA LEU A 69 1.61 -5.81 1.45
C LEU A 69 3.05 -5.79 0.98
N LEU A 70 3.30 -6.32 -0.23
CA LEU A 70 4.63 -6.29 -0.84
C LEU A 70 5.12 -4.86 -1.06
N GLU A 71 4.25 -3.97 -1.51
CA GLU A 71 4.59 -2.55 -1.69
C GLU A 71 4.97 -1.89 -0.37
N LEU A 72 4.23 -2.17 0.70
CA LEU A 72 4.54 -1.64 2.02
C LEU A 72 5.88 -2.16 2.54
N ARG A 73 6.16 -3.43 2.33
CA ARG A 73 7.44 -4.04 2.71
C ARG A 73 8.59 -3.43 1.92
N ASN A 74 8.39 -3.18 0.64
CA ASN A 74 9.38 -2.52 -0.21
C ASN A 74 9.66 -1.09 0.25
N LYS A 75 8.64 -0.34 0.66
CA LYS A 75 8.82 1.01 1.22
C LYS A 75 9.67 0.97 2.47
N LYS A 76 9.41 0.05 3.36
CA LYS A 76 10.16 -0.12 4.61
C LYS A 76 11.62 -0.48 4.31
N LYS A 77 11.85 -1.38 3.36
CA LYS A 77 13.18 -1.80 2.95
C LYS A 77 13.98 -0.64 2.36
N LYS A 78 13.38 0.16 1.46
CA LYS A 78 14.02 1.35 0.89
C LYS A 78 14.37 2.36 1.96
N GLU A 79 13.48 2.61 2.88
CA GLU A 79 13.69 3.55 3.98
C GLU A 79 14.86 3.12 4.86
N THR A 80 14.95 1.83 5.18
CA THR A 80 16.05 1.27 5.96
C THR A 80 17.38 1.42 5.24
N ILE A 81 17.42 1.16 3.94
CA ILE A 81 18.62 1.32 3.12
C ILE A 81 19.05 2.79 3.08
N MET A 82 18.12 3.70 2.87
CA MET A 82 18.41 5.14 2.83
C MET A 82 18.97 5.65 4.16
N LYS A 83 18.45 5.17 5.29
CA LYS A 83 18.99 5.51 6.60
C LYS A 83 20.44 5.04 6.77
N LYS A 84 20.77 3.88 6.24
CA LYS A 84 22.15 3.36 6.28
C LYS A 84 23.10 4.19 5.41
N LEU A 85 22.61 4.70 4.29
CA LEU A 85 23.41 5.50 3.37
C LEU A 85 23.64 6.94 3.84
N ARG A 86 22.84 7.42 4.79
CA ARG A 86 22.91 8.78 5.31
C ARG A 86 23.92 8.98 6.44
N LYS A 87 24.69 8.00 6.75
CA LYS A 87 25.73 8.14 7.79
C LYS A 87 26.86 9.06 7.36
#